data_0ddf306fc9180c0977a936cb4c6d36c8
#
_entry.id   0ddf306fc9180c0977a936cb4c6d36c8
#
_cell.length_a   1.000
_cell.length_b   1.000
_cell.length_c   1.000
_cell.angle_alpha   90.00
_cell.angle_beta   90.00
_cell.angle_gamma   90.00
#
_symmetry.space_group_name_H-M   'P 1'
#
loop_
_entity.id
_entity.type
_entity.pdbx_description
1 polymer ?
#
loop_
_entity_poly.entity_id
_entity_poly.type
_entity_poly.pdbx_seq_one_letter_code
_entity_poly.pdbx_strand_id
1 'polypeptide(L)'
;QRTYGNQVMTQGRLHAFNFNKWIDENAHLLKPPVSNKVVFPDAENIVQVVGGPNRRTDYHDDPVEEFFYQLRGDMVLKVVDRGQFYDIPIREGEVFMLPAHTPHSPQRPQEGSVGLVVEPRRPRGALDGFNWYCMNCGHMVHRVEVALTDIVKDLPPLFEAFYADKQLRTCRKCETVHPGKETPDGWVSALGE
;
A
#
# COMPACT_ATOMS: atom_id res chain seq x y z
N GLN A 1 8.57 24.04 19.27
CA GLN A 1 9.47 23.82 18.12
C GLN A 1 8.87 22.74 17.27
N ARG A 2 8.39 23.06 16.05
CA ARG A 2 7.91 22.06 15.09
C ARG A 2 9.16 21.46 14.43
N THR A 3 9.43 20.18 14.68
CA THR A 3 10.45 19.41 13.98
C THR A 3 9.77 18.71 12.80
N TYR A 4 10.03 19.16 11.59
CA TYR A 4 9.60 18.46 10.39
C TYR A 4 10.65 17.40 10.01
N GLY A 5 10.44 16.16 10.44
CA GLY A 5 11.26 15.02 10.08
C GLY A 5 12.77 15.22 10.34
N ASN A 6 13.62 14.43 9.69
CA ASN A 6 15.08 14.60 9.69
C ASN A 6 15.58 15.85 8.94
N GLN A 7 14.76 16.87 8.76
CA GLN A 7 15.24 18.19 8.39
C GLN A 7 16.05 18.73 9.57
N VAL A 8 17.36 18.53 9.50
CA VAL A 8 18.31 19.16 10.39
C VAL A 8 18.08 20.66 10.28
N MET A 9 17.43 21.23 11.29
CA MET A 9 17.31 22.69 11.45
C MET A 9 18.71 23.24 11.70
N THR A 10 19.54 23.32 10.66
CA THR A 10 20.79 24.05 10.76
C THR A 10 20.46 25.54 10.83
N GLN A 11 20.69 26.16 11.97
CA GLN A 11 20.49 27.59 12.22
C GLN A 11 19.03 28.09 12.20
N GLY A 12 18.03 27.26 12.50
CA GLY A 12 16.62 27.71 12.65
C GLY A 12 15.94 28.16 11.35
N ARG A 13 16.49 27.84 10.17
CA ARG A 13 15.90 28.17 8.87
C ARG A 13 15.32 26.93 8.18
N LEU A 14 14.22 27.12 7.48
CA LEU A 14 13.65 26.10 6.60
C LEU A 14 14.53 25.93 5.35
N HIS A 15 14.76 24.70 4.91
CA HIS A 15 15.46 24.41 3.68
C HIS A 15 14.92 23.15 2.99
N ALA A 16 15.05 23.10 1.67
CA ALA A 16 14.76 21.92 0.88
C ALA A 16 15.93 20.92 0.97
N PHE A 17 15.67 19.66 0.70
CA PHE A 17 16.70 18.63 0.54
C PHE A 17 16.56 17.94 -0.81
N ASN A 18 17.63 17.26 -1.26
CA ASN A 18 17.59 16.49 -2.50
C ASN A 18 16.89 15.17 -2.27
N PHE A 19 15.70 15.03 -2.85
CA PHE A 19 14.84 13.86 -2.64
C PHE A 19 15.44 12.56 -3.24
N ASN A 20 16.08 12.65 -4.41
CA ASN A 20 16.73 11.48 -5.01
C ASN A 20 17.89 10.97 -4.11
N LYS A 21 18.68 11.88 -3.58
CA LYS A 21 19.75 11.54 -2.62
C LYS A 21 19.15 10.89 -1.36
N TRP A 22 18.05 11.43 -0.85
CA TRP A 22 17.35 10.83 0.31
C TRP A 22 16.86 9.40 0.02
N ILE A 23 16.31 9.15 -1.18
CA ILE A 23 15.90 7.79 -1.60
C ILE A 23 17.10 6.85 -1.62
N ASP A 24 18.22 7.27 -2.20
CA ASP A 24 19.42 6.45 -2.29
C ASP A 24 20.02 6.14 -0.91
N GLU A 25 20.05 7.10 -0.01
CA GLU A 25 20.50 6.94 1.39
C GLU A 25 19.60 5.99 2.19
N ASN A 26 18.30 5.90 1.85
CA ASN A 26 17.32 5.06 2.53
C ASN A 26 16.97 3.77 1.75
N ALA A 27 17.66 3.47 0.65
CA ALA A 27 17.35 2.34 -0.22
C ALA A 27 17.29 0.99 0.52
N HIS A 28 18.08 0.81 1.57
CA HIS A 28 18.09 -0.38 2.42
C HIS A 28 16.78 -0.61 3.19
N LEU A 29 15.98 0.45 3.44
CA LEU A 29 14.67 0.39 4.09
C LEU A 29 13.52 0.24 3.07
N LEU A 30 13.79 0.44 1.78
CA LEU A 30 12.82 0.29 0.70
C LEU A 30 12.80 -1.14 0.12
N LYS A 31 13.33 -2.11 0.84
CA LYS A 31 13.36 -3.54 0.52
C LYS A 31 12.59 -4.34 1.58
N PRO A 32 12.10 -5.54 1.25
CA PRO A 32 11.53 -6.43 2.25
C PRO A 32 12.48 -6.65 3.44
N PRO A 33 11.96 -6.78 4.67
CA PRO A 33 10.55 -6.88 5.06
C PRO A 33 9.85 -5.53 5.26
N VAL A 34 10.55 -4.40 5.30
CA VAL A 34 9.98 -3.08 5.61
C VAL A 34 9.27 -2.48 4.39
N SER A 35 9.97 -2.34 3.27
CA SER A 35 9.51 -1.85 1.97
C SER A 35 8.93 -0.43 1.91
N ASN A 36 8.88 0.32 3.01
CA ASN A 36 8.41 1.69 3.01
C ASN A 36 9.10 2.57 4.05
N LYS A 37 9.10 3.89 3.81
CA LYS A 37 9.58 4.88 4.77
C LYS A 37 8.83 6.20 4.62
N VAL A 38 8.34 6.72 5.74
CA VAL A 38 7.77 8.07 5.82
C VAL A 38 8.88 9.10 5.70
N VAL A 39 8.68 10.09 4.83
CA VAL A 39 9.65 11.16 4.57
C VAL A 39 9.57 12.26 5.63
N PHE A 40 8.35 12.64 6.04
CA PHE A 40 8.06 13.70 6.99
C PHE A 40 7.16 13.19 8.13
N PRO A 41 7.72 12.60 9.19
CA PRO A 41 6.93 11.97 10.26
C PRO A 41 5.92 12.90 10.96
N ASP A 42 6.27 14.18 11.08
CA ASP A 42 5.46 15.18 11.81
C ASP A 42 4.58 16.06 10.90
N ALA A 43 4.51 15.75 9.59
CA ALA A 43 3.68 16.51 8.65
C ALA A 43 2.19 16.18 8.83
N GLU A 44 1.32 17.09 8.38
CA GLU A 44 -0.14 16.89 8.36
C GLU A 44 -0.55 15.82 7.33
N ASN A 45 0.20 15.73 6.23
CA ASN A 45 0.04 14.65 5.26
C ASN A 45 1.07 13.53 5.52
N ILE A 46 0.68 12.31 5.21
CA ILE A 46 1.60 11.19 5.15
C ILE A 46 2.27 11.23 3.78
N VAL A 47 3.58 11.42 3.78
CA VAL A 47 4.41 11.37 2.57
C VAL A 47 5.35 10.19 2.74
N GLN A 48 5.12 9.13 2.00
CA GLN A 48 5.89 7.89 2.14
C GLN A 48 6.46 7.41 0.81
N VAL A 49 7.65 6.85 0.88
CA VAL A 49 8.29 6.16 -0.24
C VAL A 49 8.14 4.67 -0.02
N VAL A 50 7.70 3.97 -1.07
CA VAL A 50 7.45 2.52 -1.05
C VAL A 50 8.31 1.87 -2.11
N GLY A 51 9.04 0.82 -1.73
CA GLY A 51 9.92 0.07 -2.62
C GLY A 51 9.35 -1.30 -3.00
N GLY A 52 9.92 -1.89 -4.06
CA GLY A 52 9.71 -3.28 -4.45
C GLY A 52 10.96 -4.15 -4.18
N PRO A 53 10.81 -5.50 -4.23
CA PRO A 53 9.58 -6.19 -4.62
C PRO A 53 8.54 -6.23 -3.49
N ASN A 54 7.26 -6.10 -3.83
CA ASN A 54 6.16 -6.26 -2.92
C ASN A 54 4.92 -6.78 -3.68
N ARG A 55 4.39 -7.91 -3.24
CA ARG A 55 3.13 -8.51 -3.75
C ARG A 55 2.23 -8.82 -2.57
N ARG A 56 0.93 -8.55 -2.72
CA ARG A 56 -0.06 -8.75 -1.66
C ARG A 56 -1.41 -9.17 -2.24
N THR A 57 -2.23 -9.83 -1.45
CA THR A 57 -3.55 -10.34 -1.86
C THR A 57 -4.72 -9.61 -1.20
N ASP A 58 -4.46 -8.81 -0.18
CA ASP A 58 -5.45 -7.96 0.46
C ASP A 58 -5.67 -6.68 -0.35
N TYR A 59 -6.87 -6.12 -0.20
CA TYR A 59 -7.26 -4.83 -0.74
C TYR A 59 -7.52 -3.87 0.42
N HIS A 60 -6.80 -2.77 0.44
CA HIS A 60 -6.96 -1.69 1.39
C HIS A 60 -8.15 -0.81 0.99
N ASP A 61 -9.06 -0.56 1.89
CA ASP A 61 -10.15 0.39 1.79
C ASP A 61 -9.81 1.58 2.68
N ASP A 62 -9.14 2.57 2.07
CA ASP A 62 -8.65 3.75 2.77
C ASP A 62 -9.77 4.79 2.89
N PRO A 63 -10.01 5.36 4.09
CA PRO A 63 -11.02 6.42 4.28
C PRO A 63 -10.62 7.78 3.67
N VAL A 64 -9.42 7.91 3.13
CA VAL A 64 -8.91 9.12 2.47
C VAL A 64 -8.41 8.81 1.06
N GLU A 65 -8.26 9.83 0.25
CA GLU A 65 -7.66 9.70 -1.09
C GLU A 65 -6.16 9.49 -1.01
N GLU A 66 -5.60 8.79 -2.01
CA GLU A 66 -4.17 8.53 -2.11
C GLU A 66 -3.62 9.03 -3.45
N PHE A 67 -2.55 9.82 -3.40
CA PHE A 67 -1.79 10.21 -4.58
C PHE A 67 -0.60 9.27 -4.78
N PHE A 68 -0.49 8.69 -5.97
CA PHE A 68 0.62 7.83 -6.38
C PHE A 68 1.48 8.54 -7.43
N TYR A 69 2.78 8.47 -7.25
CA TYR A 69 3.77 8.84 -8.26
C TYR A 69 4.84 7.75 -8.34
N GLN A 70 4.94 7.10 -9.49
CA GLN A 70 5.94 6.04 -9.69
C GLN A 70 7.25 6.66 -10.15
N LEU A 71 8.25 6.64 -9.26
CA LEU A 71 9.55 7.30 -9.44
C LEU A 71 10.55 6.45 -10.22
N ARG A 72 10.56 5.13 -9.99
CA ARG A 72 11.47 4.17 -10.63
C ARG A 72 10.76 2.85 -10.82
N GLY A 73 10.89 2.26 -12.01
CA GLY A 73 10.20 1.03 -12.37
C GLY A 73 8.69 1.19 -12.41
N ASP A 74 7.97 0.10 -12.66
CA ASP A 74 6.53 0.10 -12.82
C ASP A 74 5.82 -0.55 -11.62
N MET A 75 4.55 -0.23 -11.46
CA MET A 75 3.66 -0.90 -10.51
C MET A 75 2.29 -1.18 -11.13
N VAL A 76 1.55 -2.11 -10.54
CA VAL A 76 0.12 -2.30 -10.80
C VAL A 76 -0.65 -1.95 -9.53
N LEU A 77 -1.68 -1.12 -9.67
CA LEU A 77 -2.69 -0.92 -8.66
C LEU A 77 -3.92 -1.73 -9.03
N LYS A 78 -4.16 -2.83 -8.31
CA LYS A 78 -5.40 -3.61 -8.46
C LYS A 78 -6.50 -2.88 -7.71
N VAL A 79 -7.65 -2.68 -8.34
CA VAL A 79 -8.77 -1.93 -7.73
C VAL A 79 -10.09 -2.69 -7.82
N VAL A 80 -10.98 -2.38 -6.87
CA VAL A 80 -12.39 -2.78 -6.93
C VAL A 80 -13.21 -1.49 -6.90
N ASP A 81 -13.74 -1.10 -8.05
CA ASP A 81 -14.61 0.06 -8.18
C ASP A 81 -16.01 -0.37 -8.63
N ARG A 82 -17.02 -0.02 -7.85
CA ARG A 82 -18.44 -0.38 -8.11
C ARG A 82 -18.64 -1.88 -8.40
N GLY A 83 -17.91 -2.72 -7.67
CA GLY A 83 -17.97 -4.18 -7.83
C GLY A 83 -17.23 -4.73 -9.05
N GLN A 84 -16.53 -3.90 -9.80
CA GLN A 84 -15.70 -4.30 -10.92
C GLN A 84 -14.23 -4.38 -10.49
N PHE A 85 -13.57 -5.48 -10.84
CA PHE A 85 -12.14 -5.70 -10.62
C PHE A 85 -11.38 -5.32 -11.88
N TYR A 86 -10.38 -4.48 -11.75
CA TYR A 86 -9.46 -4.17 -12.84
C TYR A 86 -8.12 -3.69 -12.33
N ASP A 87 -7.13 -3.71 -13.20
CA ASP A 87 -5.76 -3.35 -12.91
C ASP A 87 -5.42 -2.01 -13.57
N ILE A 88 -4.77 -1.13 -12.80
CA ILE A 88 -4.26 0.16 -13.27
C ILE A 88 -2.73 0.05 -13.27
N PRO A 89 -2.06 -0.14 -14.41
CA PRO A 89 -0.62 0.00 -14.48
C PRO A 89 -0.25 1.46 -14.26
N ILE A 90 0.69 1.70 -13.35
CA ILE A 90 1.29 3.03 -13.12
C ILE A 90 2.76 2.87 -13.44
N ARG A 91 3.19 3.41 -14.59
CA ARG A 91 4.55 3.26 -15.10
C ARG A 91 5.48 4.31 -14.51
N GLU A 92 6.77 4.09 -14.63
CA GLU A 92 7.77 5.09 -14.24
C GLU A 92 7.44 6.46 -14.84
N GLY A 93 7.39 7.49 -13.98
CA GLY A 93 7.01 8.85 -14.35
C GLY A 93 5.52 9.16 -14.31
N GLU A 94 4.65 8.14 -14.17
CA GLU A 94 3.21 8.35 -14.14
C GLU A 94 2.70 8.65 -12.73
N VAL A 95 1.57 9.35 -12.69
CA VAL A 95 0.84 9.71 -11.46
C VAL A 95 -0.60 9.22 -11.52
N PHE A 96 -1.16 8.91 -10.36
CA PHE A 96 -2.56 8.53 -10.23
C PHE A 96 -3.14 9.06 -8.91
N MET A 97 -4.38 9.52 -8.92
CA MET A 97 -5.13 9.89 -7.71
C MET A 97 -6.24 8.86 -7.49
N LEU A 98 -6.13 8.11 -6.41
CA LEU A 98 -7.12 7.13 -6.00
C LEU A 98 -8.16 7.79 -5.09
N PRO A 99 -9.47 7.73 -5.42
CA PRO A 99 -10.50 8.23 -4.52
C PRO A 99 -10.60 7.43 -3.22
N ALA A 100 -10.98 8.10 -2.14
CA ALA A 100 -11.29 7.45 -0.87
C ALA A 100 -12.32 6.33 -1.05
N HIS A 101 -12.24 5.31 -0.20
CA HIS A 101 -13.14 4.15 -0.21
C HIS A 101 -13.17 3.37 -1.53
N THR A 102 -12.05 3.40 -2.27
CA THR A 102 -11.82 2.51 -3.41
C THR A 102 -10.87 1.39 -2.98
N PRO A 103 -11.36 0.17 -2.70
CA PRO A 103 -10.49 -0.94 -2.30
C PRO A 103 -9.43 -1.21 -3.34
N HIS A 104 -8.17 -1.25 -2.91
CA HIS A 104 -7.03 -1.34 -3.80
C HIS A 104 -5.90 -2.18 -3.22
N SER A 105 -5.08 -2.75 -4.10
CA SER A 105 -3.95 -3.61 -3.75
C SER A 105 -2.73 -3.23 -4.58
N PRO A 106 -1.80 -2.42 -4.03
CA PRO A 106 -0.59 -2.04 -4.73
C PRO A 106 0.36 -3.24 -4.91
N GLN A 107 0.79 -3.46 -6.14
CA GLN A 107 1.73 -4.51 -6.52
C GLN A 107 2.99 -3.88 -7.12
N ARG A 108 4.15 -4.19 -6.56
CA ARG A 108 5.47 -3.74 -7.04
C ARG A 108 6.35 -4.96 -7.24
N PRO A 109 6.23 -5.68 -8.39
CA PRO A 109 6.96 -6.94 -8.60
C PRO A 109 8.46 -6.74 -8.80
N GLN A 110 8.89 -5.60 -9.31
CA GLN A 110 10.28 -5.33 -9.68
C GLN A 110 11.13 -4.96 -8.47
N GLU A 111 12.28 -5.60 -8.35
CA GLU A 111 13.31 -5.19 -7.39
C GLU A 111 13.84 -3.78 -7.74
N GLY A 112 13.98 -2.94 -6.71
CA GLY A 112 14.46 -1.57 -6.88
C GLY A 112 13.43 -0.59 -7.44
N SER A 113 12.16 -1.01 -7.65
CA SER A 113 11.09 -0.08 -7.95
C SER A 113 10.83 0.84 -6.75
N VAL A 114 10.51 2.10 -7.03
CA VAL A 114 10.28 3.14 -6.01
C VAL A 114 9.06 3.97 -6.40
N GLY A 115 8.10 4.03 -5.50
CA GLY A 115 6.93 4.91 -5.62
C GLY A 115 6.81 5.88 -4.46
N LEU A 116 6.28 7.06 -4.72
CA LEU A 116 5.85 8.04 -3.74
C LEU A 116 4.35 7.92 -3.55
N VAL A 117 3.90 7.81 -2.30
CA VAL A 117 2.48 7.85 -1.93
C VAL A 117 2.28 9.03 -0.98
N VAL A 118 1.28 9.84 -1.28
CA VAL A 118 0.89 10.99 -0.44
C VAL A 118 -0.59 10.88 -0.12
N GLU A 119 -0.92 10.94 1.15
CA GLU A 119 -2.28 10.86 1.63
C GLU A 119 -2.49 11.77 2.84
N PRO A 120 -3.69 12.30 3.08
CA PRO A 120 -4.03 12.97 4.32
C PRO A 120 -3.95 12.02 5.51
N ARG A 121 -3.66 12.54 6.70
CA ARG A 121 -3.85 11.73 7.91
C ARG A 121 -5.33 11.43 8.10
N ARG A 122 -5.62 10.23 8.63
CA ARG A 122 -7.01 9.79 8.87
C ARG A 122 -7.74 10.79 9.77
N PRO A 123 -8.98 11.14 9.42
CA PRO A 123 -9.87 11.87 10.34
C PRO A 123 -10.05 11.08 11.63
N ARG A 124 -10.30 11.81 12.73
CA ARG A 124 -10.54 11.17 14.03
C ARG A 124 -11.70 10.17 13.95
N GLY A 125 -11.45 8.94 14.36
CA GLY A 125 -12.46 7.87 14.37
C GLY A 125 -12.66 7.17 13.03
N ALA A 126 -11.93 7.55 11.99
CA ALA A 126 -11.94 6.81 10.73
C ALA A 126 -11.27 5.44 10.90
N LEU A 127 -11.80 4.45 10.20
CA LEU A 127 -11.27 3.10 10.16
C LEU A 127 -10.76 2.79 8.77
N ASP A 128 -9.62 2.15 8.71
CA ASP A 128 -9.10 1.52 7.50
C ASP A 128 -9.70 0.12 7.38
N GLY A 129 -10.16 -0.26 6.20
CA GLY A 129 -10.64 -1.61 5.90
C GLY A 129 -9.62 -2.41 5.13
N PHE A 130 -9.52 -3.71 5.42
CA PHE A 130 -8.72 -4.64 4.62
C PHE A 130 -9.61 -5.79 4.19
N ASN A 131 -9.73 -5.98 2.87
CA ASN A 131 -10.63 -6.93 2.25
C ASN A 131 -9.84 -8.02 1.53
N TRP A 132 -10.33 -9.24 1.60
CA TRP A 132 -9.89 -10.33 0.73
C TRP A 132 -11.05 -10.81 -0.11
N TYR A 133 -10.82 -10.96 -1.40
CA TYR A 133 -11.83 -11.38 -2.36
C TYR A 133 -11.52 -12.77 -2.92
N CYS A 134 -12.56 -13.55 -3.16
CA CYS A 134 -12.42 -14.87 -3.76
C CYS A 134 -11.81 -14.77 -5.16
N MET A 135 -10.70 -15.46 -5.37
CA MET A 135 -9.99 -15.45 -6.66
C MET A 135 -10.80 -16.11 -7.79
N ASN A 136 -11.84 -16.87 -7.46
CA ASN A 136 -12.70 -17.52 -8.45
C ASN A 136 -13.96 -16.71 -8.81
N CYS A 137 -14.66 -16.17 -7.81
CA CYS A 137 -15.97 -15.54 -8.05
C CYS A 137 -16.07 -14.07 -7.60
N GLY A 138 -14.98 -13.47 -7.13
CA GLY A 138 -14.94 -12.07 -6.70
C GLY A 138 -15.74 -11.75 -5.42
N HIS A 139 -16.40 -12.74 -4.79
CA HIS A 139 -17.12 -12.52 -3.54
C HIS A 139 -16.15 -12.12 -2.41
N MET A 140 -16.53 -11.16 -1.57
CA MET A 140 -15.73 -10.81 -0.39
C MET A 140 -15.67 -12.00 0.56
N VAL A 141 -14.46 -12.51 0.79
CA VAL A 141 -14.22 -13.67 1.68
C VAL A 141 -14.08 -13.21 3.12
N HIS A 142 -13.35 -12.13 3.34
CA HIS A 142 -13.08 -11.60 4.67
C HIS A 142 -12.87 -10.09 4.62
N ARG A 143 -13.23 -9.39 5.70
CA ARG A 143 -12.95 -7.98 5.94
C ARG A 143 -12.59 -7.76 7.39
N VAL A 144 -11.59 -6.95 7.63
CA VAL A 144 -11.25 -6.40 8.94
C VAL A 144 -11.26 -4.88 8.87
N GLU A 145 -11.60 -4.24 9.97
CA GLU A 145 -11.54 -2.78 10.12
C GLU A 145 -10.69 -2.45 11.34
N VAL A 146 -9.85 -1.44 11.21
CA VAL A 146 -8.91 -1.06 12.25
C VAL A 146 -8.66 0.46 12.24
N ALA A 147 -8.60 1.06 13.42
CA ALA A 147 -8.07 2.41 13.57
C ALA A 147 -6.54 2.33 13.49
N LEU A 148 -5.98 2.60 12.30
CA LEU A 148 -4.54 2.53 12.08
C LEU A 148 -3.81 3.63 12.84
N THR A 149 -2.88 3.21 13.69
CA THR A 149 -1.95 4.09 14.40
C THR A 149 -0.50 3.80 14.00
N ASP A 150 -0.19 2.52 13.76
CA ASP A 150 1.14 2.04 13.37
C ASP A 150 0.98 0.82 12.45
N ILE A 151 1.13 1.03 11.15
CA ILE A 151 1.00 -0.01 10.11
C ILE A 151 1.86 -1.25 10.42
N VAL A 152 3.06 -1.05 10.95
CA VAL A 152 4.02 -2.14 11.21
C VAL A 152 3.56 -3.02 12.38
N LYS A 153 2.82 -2.46 13.33
CA LYS A 153 2.35 -3.17 14.52
C LYS A 153 0.91 -3.65 14.38
N ASP A 154 0.05 -2.83 13.79
CA ASP A 154 -1.40 -3.06 13.80
C ASP A 154 -1.82 -4.10 12.77
N LEU A 155 -1.18 -4.14 11.59
CA LEU A 155 -1.60 -5.02 10.50
C LEU A 155 -1.14 -6.48 10.60
N PRO A 156 0.10 -6.82 10.99
CA PRO A 156 0.56 -8.20 10.95
C PRO A 156 -0.33 -9.18 11.73
N PRO A 157 -0.80 -8.88 12.94
CA PRO A 157 -1.67 -9.82 13.67
C PRO A 157 -2.99 -10.09 12.96
N LEU A 158 -3.59 -9.07 12.31
CA LEU A 158 -4.85 -9.19 11.58
C LEU A 158 -4.68 -10.05 10.32
N PHE A 159 -3.58 -9.86 9.61
CA PHE A 159 -3.28 -10.59 8.39
C PHE A 159 -2.93 -12.04 8.67
N GLU A 160 -2.10 -12.30 9.69
CA GLU A 160 -1.72 -13.65 10.10
C GLU A 160 -2.94 -14.45 10.60
N ALA A 161 -3.88 -13.81 11.30
CA ALA A 161 -5.13 -14.46 11.71
C ALA A 161 -5.94 -14.95 10.49
N PHE A 162 -6.05 -14.14 9.43
CA PHE A 162 -6.69 -14.56 8.19
C PHE A 162 -5.89 -15.67 7.47
N TYR A 163 -4.58 -15.53 7.37
CA TYR A 163 -3.75 -16.50 6.64
C TYR A 163 -3.75 -17.88 7.31
N ALA A 164 -3.77 -17.93 8.63
CA ALA A 164 -3.73 -19.18 9.40
C ALA A 164 -5.06 -19.94 9.38
N ASP A 165 -6.21 -19.25 9.24
CA ASP A 165 -7.52 -19.85 9.35
C ASP A 165 -8.12 -20.17 7.98
N LYS A 166 -8.14 -21.48 7.65
CA LYS A 166 -8.76 -21.96 6.41
C LYS A 166 -10.26 -21.65 6.32
N GLN A 167 -10.97 -21.59 7.43
CA GLN A 167 -12.41 -21.28 7.43
C GLN A 167 -12.64 -19.83 7.03
N LEU A 168 -11.83 -18.90 7.58
CA LEU A 168 -11.85 -17.48 7.18
C LEU A 168 -11.49 -17.29 5.70
N ARG A 169 -10.62 -18.14 5.15
CA ARG A 169 -10.20 -18.12 3.75
C ARG A 169 -11.18 -18.84 2.79
N THR A 170 -12.16 -19.55 3.28
CA THR A 170 -13.11 -20.28 2.44
C THR A 170 -14.26 -19.37 2.00
N CYS A 171 -14.42 -19.22 0.68
CA CYS A 171 -15.50 -18.44 0.11
C CYS A 171 -16.87 -19.05 0.41
N ARG A 172 -17.75 -18.30 1.03
CA ARG A 172 -19.11 -18.77 1.38
C ARG A 172 -20.02 -18.95 0.16
N LYS A 173 -19.64 -18.40 -1.01
CA LYS A 173 -20.44 -18.47 -2.23
C LYS A 173 -20.06 -19.64 -3.13
N CYS A 174 -18.79 -20.00 -3.23
CA CYS A 174 -18.32 -21.02 -4.18
C CYS A 174 -17.31 -22.01 -3.57
N GLU A 175 -17.12 -21.97 -2.26
CA GLU A 175 -16.27 -22.87 -1.47
C GLU A 175 -14.79 -22.86 -1.85
N THR A 176 -14.36 -22.01 -2.80
CA THR A 176 -12.95 -21.82 -3.13
C THR A 176 -12.20 -21.29 -1.93
N VAL A 177 -11.06 -21.88 -1.62
CA VAL A 177 -10.17 -21.42 -0.55
C VAL A 177 -9.24 -20.36 -1.11
N HIS A 178 -9.25 -19.16 -0.52
CA HIS A 178 -8.34 -18.09 -0.85
C HIS A 178 -6.88 -18.50 -0.52
N PRO A 179 -5.89 -18.23 -1.38
CA PRO A 179 -4.50 -18.69 -1.18
C PRO A 179 -3.80 -18.08 0.04
N GLY A 180 -4.41 -17.10 0.70
CA GLY A 180 -3.82 -16.40 1.82
C GLY A 180 -2.81 -15.36 1.34
N LYS A 181 -1.56 -15.52 1.73
CA LYS A 181 -0.45 -14.61 1.38
C LYS A 181 0.06 -14.80 -0.05
N GLU A 182 -0.11 -16.01 -0.60
CA GLU A 182 0.44 -16.35 -1.91
C GLU A 182 -0.34 -15.68 -3.04
N THR A 183 0.35 -15.01 -3.94
CA THR A 183 -0.24 -14.44 -5.14
C THR A 183 -0.30 -15.48 -6.27
N PRO A 184 -1.43 -15.62 -6.97
CA PRO A 184 -1.53 -16.56 -8.08
C PRO A 184 -0.68 -16.13 -9.28
N ASP A 185 -0.42 -17.09 -10.18
CA ASP A 185 0.24 -16.83 -11.46
C ASP A 185 -0.56 -15.78 -12.25
N GLY A 186 0.15 -14.88 -12.93
CA GLY A 186 -0.45 -13.78 -13.68
C GLY A 186 -1.05 -12.66 -12.82
N TRP A 187 -0.80 -12.64 -11.51
CA TRP A 187 -1.35 -11.63 -10.60
C TRP A 187 -1.03 -10.18 -11.01
N VAL A 188 0.09 -9.97 -11.70
CA VAL A 188 0.56 -8.65 -12.19
C VAL A 188 0.70 -8.60 -13.71
N SER A 189 -0.02 -9.44 -14.45
CA SER A 189 0.06 -9.55 -15.92
C SER A 189 -0.23 -8.25 -16.68
N ALA A 190 -0.88 -7.26 -16.03
CA ALA A 190 -1.11 -5.94 -16.61
C ALA A 190 0.19 -5.16 -16.95
N LEU A 191 1.35 -5.60 -16.43
CA LEU A 191 2.66 -5.05 -16.79
C LEU A 191 3.30 -5.75 -18.00
N GLY A 192 2.67 -6.81 -18.55
CA GLY A 192 3.18 -7.54 -19.71
C GLY A 192 4.18 -8.64 -19.34
N GLU A 193 4.05 -9.25 -18.17
CA GLU A 193 4.80 -10.45 -17.77
C GLU A 193 4.25 -11.71 -18.48
#